data_f7d193917fe48ed0b17d6338d7d0f3ab
#
_entry.id   f7d193917fe48ed0b17d6338d7d0f3ab
#
_cell.length_a   1.000
_cell.length_b   1.000
_cell.length_c   1.000
_cell.angle_alpha   90.00
_cell.angle_beta   90.00
_cell.angle_gamma   90.00
#
_symmetry.space_group_name_H-M   'P 1'
#
loop_
_entity.id
_entity.type
_entity.pdbx_description
1 polymer ?
#
loop_
_entity_poly.entity_id
_entity_poly.type
_entity_poly.pdbx_seq_one_letter_code
_entity_poly.pdbx_strand_id
1 'polypeptide(L)'
;MYIVDSTVTVPDHKAEELIEIYNNRSRSVDHSEGFRSFQLLQNDKRAGELTVHMEWETKEDYLKWVRSEDFKRIHELEKNYPDQ
;
A
#
# COMPACT_ATOMS: atom_id res chain seq x y z
N MET A 1 -15.16 11.88 -0.30
CA MET A 1 -13.91 11.17 -0.62
C MET A 1 -13.46 10.38 0.59
N TYR A 2 -12.97 9.19 0.35
CA TYR A 2 -12.49 8.30 1.42
C TYR A 2 -10.96 8.23 1.36
N ILE A 3 -10.29 8.53 2.46
CA ILE A 3 -8.83 8.56 2.54
C ILE A 3 -8.34 7.47 3.47
N VAL A 4 -7.33 6.73 3.02
CA VAL A 4 -6.73 5.63 3.79
C VAL A 4 -5.25 5.87 3.95
N ASP A 5 -4.77 5.88 5.18
CA ASP A 5 -3.35 5.93 5.49
C ASP A 5 -2.97 4.69 6.29
N SER A 6 -1.93 4.01 5.85
CA SER A 6 -1.45 2.80 6.50
C SER A 6 0.06 2.85 6.61
N THR A 7 0.59 2.73 7.81
CA THR A 7 2.04 2.77 8.05
C THR A 7 2.55 1.38 8.35
N VAL A 8 3.64 1.01 7.69
CA VAL A 8 4.35 -0.25 7.96
C VAL A 8 5.79 0.06 8.33
N THR A 9 6.38 -0.76 9.18
CA THR A 9 7.77 -0.60 9.59
C THR A 9 8.52 -1.88 9.26
N VAL A 10 9.62 -1.74 8.52
CA VAL A 10 10.49 -2.85 8.15
C VAL A 10 11.94 -2.48 8.44
N PRO A 11 12.87 -3.46 8.49
CA PRO A 11 14.29 -3.13 8.62
C PRO A 11 14.73 -2.22 7.46
N ASP A 12 15.63 -1.29 7.73
CA ASP A 12 16.06 -0.30 6.73
C ASP A 12 16.53 -0.94 5.43
N HIS A 13 17.25 -2.05 5.52
CA HIS A 13 17.77 -2.73 4.33
C HIS A 13 16.68 -3.42 3.49
N LYS A 14 15.45 -3.48 4.01
CA LYS A 14 14.31 -4.05 3.29
C LYS A 14 13.40 -2.98 2.69
N ALA A 15 13.67 -1.71 2.97
CA ALA A 15 12.80 -0.63 2.55
C ALA A 15 12.62 -0.59 1.02
N GLU A 16 13.70 -0.70 0.25
CA GLU A 16 13.63 -0.65 -1.21
C GLU A 16 12.81 -1.80 -1.78
N GLU A 17 12.94 -2.98 -1.21
CA GLU A 17 12.18 -4.15 -1.62
C GLU A 17 10.69 -3.93 -1.42
N LEU A 18 10.32 -3.36 -0.28
CA LEU A 18 8.92 -3.06 0.02
C LEU A 18 8.38 -1.95 -0.90
N ILE A 19 9.21 -0.96 -1.21
CA ILE A 19 8.83 0.09 -2.15
C ILE A 19 8.48 -0.50 -3.52
N GLU A 20 9.25 -1.47 -3.99
CA GLU A 20 8.96 -2.13 -5.26
C GLU A 20 7.63 -2.88 -5.22
N ILE A 21 7.35 -3.56 -4.10
CA ILE A 21 6.07 -4.26 -3.93
C ILE A 21 4.91 -3.28 -4.03
N TYR A 22 5.02 -2.13 -3.38
CA TYR A 22 3.96 -1.12 -3.42
C TYR A 22 3.85 -0.44 -4.79
N ASN A 23 4.94 -0.28 -5.51
CA ASN A 23 4.89 0.26 -6.86
C ASN A 23 4.10 -0.67 -7.80
N ASN A 24 4.28 -1.97 -7.66
CA ASN A 24 3.50 -2.95 -8.43
C ASN A 24 2.03 -2.95 -8.01
N ARG A 25 1.78 -2.80 -6.73
CA ARG A 25 0.42 -2.67 -6.20
C ARG A 25 -0.28 -1.46 -6.78
N SER A 26 0.45 -0.33 -6.89
CA SER A 26 -0.09 0.89 -7.46
C SER A 26 -0.61 0.69 -8.88
N ARG A 27 0.08 -0.11 -9.68
CA ARG A 27 -0.35 -0.40 -11.04
C ARG A 27 -1.66 -1.19 -11.05
N SER A 28 -1.82 -2.14 -10.15
CA SER A 28 -3.05 -2.92 -10.06
C SER A 28 -4.20 -2.05 -9.60
N VAL A 29 -3.99 -1.21 -8.61
CA VAL A 29 -5.05 -0.41 -8.03
C VAL A 29 -5.54 0.69 -8.98
N ASP A 30 -4.70 1.13 -9.90
CA ASP A 30 -5.05 2.17 -10.88
C ASP A 30 -6.27 1.79 -11.73
N HIS A 31 -6.55 0.51 -11.85
CA HIS A 31 -7.68 0.02 -12.65
C HIS A 31 -8.93 -0.25 -11.80
N SER A 32 -8.88 0.04 -10.52
CA SER A 32 -10.01 -0.22 -9.63
C SER A 32 -11.04 0.90 -9.70
N GLU A 33 -12.32 0.51 -9.62
CA GLU A 33 -13.41 1.48 -9.61
C GLU A 33 -13.30 2.42 -8.43
N GLY A 34 -13.43 3.72 -8.69
CA GLY A 34 -13.41 4.74 -7.65
C GLY A 34 -12.03 5.09 -7.13
N PHE A 35 -10.98 4.52 -7.67
CA PHE A 35 -9.62 4.87 -7.29
C PHE A 35 -9.28 6.28 -7.75
N ARG A 36 -8.67 7.09 -6.87
CA ARG A 36 -8.27 8.46 -7.20
C ARG A 36 -6.76 8.65 -7.16
N SER A 37 -6.11 8.25 -6.07
CA SER A 37 -4.67 8.43 -5.98
C SER A 37 -4.02 7.44 -5.02
N PHE A 38 -2.74 7.22 -5.25
CA PHE A 38 -1.90 6.37 -4.40
C PHE A 38 -0.55 7.05 -4.25
N GLN A 39 -0.10 7.18 -3.01
CA GLN A 39 1.22 7.71 -2.71
C GLN A 39 1.91 6.83 -1.68
N LEU A 40 3.19 6.61 -1.89
CA LEU A 40 4.02 5.93 -0.91
C LEU A 40 4.98 6.96 -0.32
N LEU A 41 4.90 7.14 0.99
CA LEU A 41 5.69 8.13 1.71
C LEU A 41 6.73 7.40 2.55
N GLN A 42 7.96 7.88 2.53
CA GLN A 42 9.03 7.32 3.31
C GLN A 42 9.48 8.35 4.35
N ASN A 43 9.63 7.91 5.61
CA ASN A 43 10.12 8.79 6.66
C ASN A 43 11.59 9.11 6.37
N ASP A 44 11.95 10.39 6.38
CA ASP A 44 13.30 10.84 6.03
C ASP A 44 14.34 10.47 7.10
N LYS A 45 13.91 10.17 8.31
CA LYS A 45 14.80 9.79 9.41
C LYS A 45 14.80 8.28 9.66
N ARG A 46 13.79 7.58 9.17
CA ARG A 46 13.64 6.13 9.36
C ARG A 46 13.27 5.50 8.03
N ALA A 47 14.28 5.05 7.30
CA ALA A 47 14.07 4.53 5.96
C ALA A 47 13.08 3.36 5.90
N GLY A 48 12.99 2.58 6.97
CA GLY A 48 12.08 1.44 7.02
C GLY A 48 10.64 1.78 7.41
N GLU A 49 10.34 3.04 7.72
CA GLU A 49 8.98 3.46 8.05
C GLU A 49 8.32 4.06 6.81
N LEU A 50 7.36 3.32 6.27
CA LEU A 50 6.69 3.67 5.02
C LEU A 50 5.20 3.84 5.27
N THR A 51 4.62 4.88 4.68
CA THR A 51 3.18 5.13 4.77
C THR A 51 2.56 5.08 3.40
N VAL A 52 1.51 4.27 3.26
CA VAL A 52 0.70 4.20 2.05
C VAL A 52 -0.47 5.16 2.23
N HIS A 53 -0.61 6.11 1.32
CA HIS A 53 -1.72 7.06 1.30
C HIS A 53 -2.54 6.82 0.05
N MET A 54 -3.83 6.53 0.21
CA MET A 54 -4.73 6.31 -0.91
C MET A 54 -5.98 7.17 -0.77
N GLU A 55 -6.50 7.63 -1.91
CA GLU A 55 -7.75 8.36 -1.97
C GLU A 55 -8.72 7.64 -2.90
N TRP A 56 -9.95 7.49 -2.44
CA TRP A 56 -11.01 6.77 -3.14
C TRP A 56 -12.27 7.64 -3.19
N GLU A 57 -13.11 7.42 -4.19
CA GLU A 57 -14.39 8.12 -4.27
C GLU A 57 -15.27 7.80 -3.07
N THR A 58 -15.37 6.51 -2.72
CA THR A 58 -16.19 6.06 -1.59
C THR A 58 -15.46 4.96 -0.82
N LYS A 59 -15.89 4.76 0.43
CA LYS A 59 -15.42 3.65 1.24
C LYS A 59 -15.72 2.30 0.59
N GLU A 60 -16.87 2.19 -0.06
CA GLU A 60 -17.29 0.93 -0.69
C GLU A 60 -16.34 0.54 -1.82
N ASP A 61 -15.87 1.51 -2.60
CA ASP A 61 -14.90 1.24 -3.66
C ASP A 61 -13.58 0.72 -3.08
N TYR A 62 -13.13 1.32 -1.98
CA TYR A 62 -11.94 0.83 -1.29
C TYR A 62 -12.14 -0.60 -0.79
N LEU A 63 -13.30 -0.92 -0.21
CA LEU A 63 -13.58 -2.25 0.30
C LEU A 63 -13.60 -3.29 -0.82
N LYS A 64 -14.09 -2.92 -2.00
CA LYS A 64 -14.02 -3.82 -3.17
C LYS A 64 -12.57 -4.16 -3.52
N TRP A 65 -11.69 -3.15 -3.48
CA TRP A 65 -10.27 -3.36 -3.74
C TRP A 65 -9.67 -4.31 -2.70
N VAL A 66 -9.96 -4.09 -1.41
CA VAL A 66 -9.45 -4.90 -0.31
C VAL A 66 -9.85 -6.38 -0.45
N ARG A 67 -10.99 -6.65 -1.07
CA ARG A 67 -11.49 -8.00 -1.30
C ARG A 67 -10.96 -8.63 -2.57
N SER A 68 -10.22 -7.88 -3.39
CA SER A 68 -9.72 -8.38 -4.67
C SER A 68 -8.57 -9.35 -4.48
N GLU A 69 -8.34 -10.18 -5.52
CA GLU A 69 -7.22 -11.10 -5.53
C GLU A 69 -5.89 -10.36 -5.53
N ASP A 70 -5.82 -9.23 -6.22
CA ASP A 70 -4.60 -8.44 -6.27
C ASP A 70 -4.19 -7.94 -4.89
N PHE A 71 -5.15 -7.45 -4.11
CA PHE A 71 -4.88 -7.02 -2.75
C PHE A 71 -4.40 -8.18 -1.89
N LYS A 72 -5.05 -9.33 -1.99
CA LYS A 72 -4.69 -10.51 -1.21
C LYS A 72 -3.27 -10.96 -1.53
N ARG A 73 -2.89 -10.93 -2.79
CA ARG A 73 -1.56 -11.33 -3.23
C ARG A 73 -0.49 -10.41 -2.64
N ILE A 74 -0.73 -9.11 -2.67
CA ILE A 74 0.21 -8.13 -2.14
C ILE A 74 0.32 -8.27 -0.62
N HIS A 75 -0.80 -8.48 0.05
CA HIS A 75 -0.82 -8.67 1.49
C HIS A 75 -0.02 -9.91 1.90
N GLU A 76 -0.10 -10.98 1.11
CA GLU A 76 0.71 -12.17 1.33
C GLU A 76 2.21 -11.85 1.27
N LEU A 77 2.62 -11.04 0.30
CA LEU A 77 4.01 -10.64 0.18
C LEU A 77 4.45 -9.82 1.40
N GLU A 78 3.58 -8.96 1.91
CA GLU A 78 3.88 -8.15 3.08
C GLU A 78 4.07 -8.98 4.34
N LYS A 79 3.42 -10.12 4.45
CA LYS A 79 3.55 -11.01 5.62
C LYS A 79 4.95 -11.57 5.80
N ASN A 80 5.79 -11.48 4.79
CA ASN A 80 7.17 -11.93 4.88
C ASN A 80 8.07 -10.96 5.66
N TYR A 81 7.53 -9.81 6.07
CA TYR A 81 8.28 -8.82 6.83
C TYR A 81 7.87 -8.89 8.30
N PRO A 82 8.82 -9.20 9.20
CA PRO A 82 8.49 -9.51 10.60
C PRO A 82 7.92 -8.35 11.40
N ASP A 83 8.10 -7.13 10.96
CA ASP A 83 7.67 -5.94 11.69
C ASP A 83 6.27 -5.45 11.30
N GLN A 84 5.54 -6.25 10.58
CA GLN A 84 4.19 -5.87 10.14
C GLN A 84 3.10 -6.55 10.93
#